data_304bb2ffea6bdd44d675ffbc1e98f008
#
_entry.id   304bb2ffea6bdd44d675ffbc1e98f008
#
_cell.length_a   1.000
_cell.length_b   1.000
_cell.length_c   1.000
_cell.angle_alpha   90.00
_cell.angle_beta   90.00
_cell.angle_gamma   90.00
#
_symmetry.space_group_name_H-M   'P 1'
#
loop_
_entity.id
_entity.type
_entity.pdbx_description
1 polymer ?
#
loop_
_entity_poly.entity_id
_entity_poly.type
_entity_poly.pdbx_seq_one_letter_code
_entity_poly.pdbx_strand_id
1 'polypeptide(L)'
;MNASLVPKSSASGPFQLSPGEIHFLWWFIQGSIMNPSTRHRMRKAWGFCERHSWGWMVVEAAFRGGYMHGPAVLYEDVMGLALAAFEIHGPGQHGRLRRRLRQKGPCLMCEEGYGRESKGFVKKKIVQQGRDLSELLGLARRTEPYWRKAVCGTCAGTVSTRRCRQHLIEDESLGLGDDISAHRSLVTCLSTHLVKYARSFQFQFKGSQTEEDTAALISAVGWCSGWGLFLSIMGETNIV
;
A
#
# COMPACT_ATOMS: atom_id res chain seq x y z
N MET A 1 20.13 -5.65 23.93
CA MET A 1 18.72 -5.37 24.25
C MET A 1 18.45 -3.92 23.94
N ASN A 2 18.00 -3.58 22.75
CA ASN A 2 17.50 -2.25 22.42
C ASN A 2 16.29 -2.46 21.52
N ALA A 3 15.10 -2.41 22.15
CA ALA A 3 13.84 -2.32 21.44
C ALA A 3 13.77 -0.94 20.76
N SER A 4 13.91 -0.93 19.44
CA SER A 4 13.66 0.26 18.63
C SER A 4 12.17 0.59 18.73
N LEU A 5 11.85 1.58 19.52
CA LEU A 5 10.52 2.18 19.62
C LEU A 5 10.21 2.85 18.26
N VAL A 6 9.35 2.22 17.48
CA VAL A 6 8.70 2.90 16.36
C VAL A 6 7.82 3.99 16.96
N PRO A 7 8.02 5.28 16.64
CA PRO A 7 7.19 6.33 17.21
C PRO A 7 5.76 6.18 16.72
N LYS A 8 4.81 6.03 17.66
CA LYS A 8 3.38 6.15 17.40
C LYS A 8 3.11 7.55 16.86
N SER A 9 2.78 7.64 15.57
CA SER A 9 2.46 8.89 14.89
C SER A 9 1.09 9.39 15.37
N SER A 10 1.10 10.31 16.32
CA SER A 10 -0.06 11.16 16.64
C SER A 10 -0.22 12.21 15.53
N ALA A 11 -1.04 11.94 14.53
CA ALA A 11 -1.32 12.86 13.44
C ALA A 11 -2.75 13.39 13.56
N SER A 12 -2.95 14.42 14.38
CA SER A 12 -4.15 15.25 14.41
C SER A 12 -4.07 16.32 13.32
N GLY A 13 -4.45 15.99 12.10
CA GLY A 13 -4.56 16.95 10.99
C GLY A 13 -4.85 16.22 9.67
N PRO A 14 -5.49 16.90 8.69
CA PRO A 14 -5.77 16.29 7.39
C PRO A 14 -4.46 15.81 6.73
N PHE A 15 -4.48 14.68 6.06
CA PHE A 15 -3.33 14.14 5.36
C PHE A 15 -2.81 15.16 4.34
N GLN A 16 -1.58 15.60 4.51
CA GLN A 16 -0.89 16.45 3.55
C GLN A 16 0.55 15.98 3.35
N LEU A 17 0.93 15.85 2.08
CA LEU A 17 2.31 15.63 1.70
C LEU A 17 3.11 16.92 1.80
N SER A 18 4.37 16.82 2.25
CA SER A 18 5.32 17.93 2.23
C SER A 18 5.74 18.25 0.78
N PRO A 19 6.28 19.45 0.52
CA PRO A 19 6.83 19.78 -0.79
C PRO A 19 7.94 18.82 -1.23
N GLY A 20 8.74 18.30 -0.30
CA GLY A 20 9.80 17.33 -0.60
C GLY A 20 9.24 15.96 -0.98
N GLU A 21 8.23 15.46 -0.26
CA GLU A 21 7.56 14.21 -0.63
C GLU A 21 6.93 14.29 -2.01
N ILE A 22 6.27 15.41 -2.34
CA ILE A 22 5.68 15.63 -3.67
C ILE A 22 6.77 15.74 -4.73
N HIS A 23 7.87 16.44 -4.45
CA HIS A 23 9.01 16.52 -5.34
C HIS A 23 9.54 15.14 -5.72
N PHE A 24 9.82 14.30 -4.72
CA PHE A 24 10.27 12.94 -4.94
C PHE A 24 9.26 12.13 -5.76
N LEU A 25 8.00 12.11 -5.34
CA LEU A 25 6.95 11.30 -5.97
C LEU A 25 6.65 11.77 -7.40
N TRP A 26 6.66 13.08 -7.63
CA TRP A 26 6.47 13.64 -8.97
C TRP A 26 7.56 13.19 -9.95
N TRP A 27 8.83 13.14 -9.50
CA TRP A 27 9.90 12.56 -10.29
C TRP A 27 9.80 11.04 -10.42
N PHE A 28 9.42 10.38 -9.35
CA PHE A 28 9.28 8.93 -9.30
C PHE A 28 8.28 8.41 -10.34
N ILE A 29 7.13 9.06 -10.50
CA ILE A 29 6.11 8.68 -11.48
C ILE A 29 6.53 8.93 -12.94
N GLN A 30 7.65 9.63 -13.20
CA GLN A 30 8.18 9.83 -14.54
C GLN A 30 8.94 8.60 -15.09
N GLY A 31 9.06 7.52 -14.33
CA GLY A 31 9.65 6.27 -14.82
C GLY A 31 10.64 5.61 -13.88
N SER A 32 10.94 6.18 -12.71
CA SER A 32 11.89 5.60 -11.75
C SER A 32 11.51 4.19 -11.30
N ILE A 33 10.22 3.84 -11.32
CA ILE A 33 9.72 2.51 -11.00
C ILE A 33 10.23 1.43 -11.97
N MET A 34 10.62 1.79 -13.19
CA MET A 34 11.15 0.85 -14.17
C MET A 34 12.62 0.50 -13.91
N ASN A 35 13.31 1.23 -13.03
CA ASN A 35 14.70 0.95 -12.68
C ASN A 35 14.79 -0.33 -11.83
N PRO A 36 15.60 -1.34 -12.23
CA PRO A 36 15.72 -2.59 -11.52
C PRO A 36 16.18 -2.45 -10.05
N SER A 37 17.10 -1.51 -9.77
CA SER A 37 17.57 -1.28 -8.40
C SER A 37 16.48 -0.68 -7.52
N THR A 38 15.70 0.25 -8.05
CA THR A 38 14.52 0.82 -7.38
C THR A 38 13.49 -0.27 -7.07
N ARG A 39 13.14 -1.09 -8.05
CA ARG A 39 12.21 -2.22 -7.85
C ARG A 39 12.73 -3.20 -6.80
N HIS A 40 14.02 -3.53 -6.81
CA HIS A 40 14.61 -4.41 -5.82
C HIS A 40 14.51 -3.83 -4.39
N ARG A 41 14.80 -2.54 -4.21
CA ARG A 41 14.61 -1.86 -2.91
C ARG A 41 13.14 -1.88 -2.47
N MET A 42 12.21 -1.58 -3.37
CA MET A 42 10.78 -1.59 -3.08
C MET A 42 10.26 -3.00 -2.73
N ARG A 43 10.72 -4.05 -3.41
CA ARG A 43 10.40 -5.44 -3.04
C ARG A 43 10.87 -5.78 -1.62
N LYS A 44 12.07 -5.36 -1.22
CA LYS A 44 12.59 -5.55 0.14
C LYS A 44 11.77 -4.81 1.20
N ALA A 45 11.24 -3.67 0.85
CA ALA A 45 10.45 -2.80 1.72
C ALA A 45 8.92 -3.10 1.68
N TRP A 46 8.46 -4.03 0.85
CA TRP A 46 7.03 -4.29 0.60
C TRP A 46 6.29 -3.08 0.01
N GLY A 47 6.92 -2.37 -0.90
CA GLY A 47 6.48 -1.08 -1.42
C GLY A 47 7.10 0.08 -0.65
N PHE A 48 6.32 1.08 -0.36
CA PHE A 48 6.67 2.15 0.58
C PHE A 48 6.08 1.88 1.97
N CYS A 49 6.43 2.68 2.97
CA CYS A 49 5.71 2.71 4.24
C CYS A 49 4.27 3.25 4.03
N GLU A 50 3.40 3.10 5.02
CA GLU A 50 1.99 3.48 4.90
C GLU A 50 1.81 4.91 4.36
N ARG A 51 2.51 5.89 4.95
CA ARG A 51 2.45 7.29 4.52
C ARG A 51 2.83 7.49 3.05
N HIS A 52 3.95 6.91 2.66
CA HIS A 52 4.48 7.12 1.31
C HIS A 52 3.77 6.28 0.25
N SER A 53 3.20 5.13 0.61
CA SER A 53 2.34 4.35 -0.29
C SER A 53 1.07 5.10 -0.66
N TRP A 54 0.35 5.61 0.35
CA TRP A 54 -0.85 6.40 0.10
C TRP A 54 -0.53 7.75 -0.51
N GLY A 55 0.61 8.35 -0.14
CA GLY A 55 1.13 9.56 -0.80
C GLY A 55 1.39 9.35 -2.29
N TRP A 56 2.00 8.23 -2.66
CA TRP A 56 2.20 7.89 -4.07
C TRP A 56 0.87 7.68 -4.80
N MET A 57 -0.09 6.98 -4.18
CA MET A 57 -1.42 6.81 -4.75
C MET A 57 -2.09 8.17 -5.06
N VAL A 58 -1.97 9.13 -4.14
CA VAL A 58 -2.50 10.50 -4.34
C VAL A 58 -1.80 11.19 -5.51
N VAL A 59 -0.46 11.20 -5.51
CA VAL A 59 0.32 11.90 -6.55
C VAL A 59 0.10 11.26 -7.92
N GLU A 60 0.14 9.94 -8.03
CA GLU A 60 -0.12 9.23 -9.30
C GLU A 60 -1.52 9.57 -9.83
N ALA A 61 -2.55 9.48 -8.97
CA ALA A 61 -3.92 9.80 -9.35
C ALA A 61 -4.05 11.25 -9.84
N ALA A 62 -3.53 12.21 -9.08
CA ALA A 62 -3.65 13.63 -9.38
C ALA A 62 -2.90 14.06 -10.66
N PHE A 63 -1.75 13.48 -10.94
CA PHE A 63 -0.96 13.83 -12.14
C PHE A 63 -1.32 13.02 -13.39
N ARG A 64 -1.97 11.87 -13.21
CA ARG A 64 -2.34 10.96 -14.30
C ARG A 64 -3.85 10.86 -14.52
N GLY A 65 -4.67 11.74 -13.89
CA GLY A 65 -6.12 11.72 -14.05
C GLY A 65 -6.74 10.37 -13.66
N GLY A 66 -6.32 9.81 -12.55
CA GLY A 66 -6.78 8.50 -12.09
C GLY A 66 -6.13 7.28 -12.77
N TYR A 67 -5.18 7.49 -13.68
CA TYR A 67 -4.45 6.40 -14.35
C TYR A 67 -3.36 5.85 -13.44
N MET A 68 -3.62 4.69 -12.81
CA MET A 68 -2.83 4.13 -11.71
C MET A 68 -1.85 3.02 -12.14
N HIS A 69 -1.25 3.15 -13.31
CA HIS A 69 -0.39 2.11 -13.89
C HIS A 69 0.86 1.81 -13.05
N GLY A 70 1.56 2.86 -12.60
CA GLY A 70 2.78 2.68 -11.80
C GLY A 70 2.54 1.86 -10.53
N PRO A 71 1.60 2.27 -9.66
CA PRO A 71 1.20 1.48 -8.49
C PRO A 71 0.72 0.07 -8.84
N ALA A 72 -0.08 -0.10 -9.89
CA ALA A 72 -0.60 -1.41 -10.27
C ALA A 72 0.53 -2.40 -10.59
N VAL A 73 1.52 -1.99 -11.41
CA VAL A 73 2.66 -2.84 -11.77
C VAL A 73 3.57 -3.17 -10.58
N LEU A 74 3.78 -2.21 -9.68
CA LEU A 74 4.59 -2.50 -8.49
C LEU A 74 3.87 -3.46 -7.54
N TYR A 75 2.61 -3.14 -7.22
CA TYR A 75 1.88 -3.96 -6.24
C TYR A 75 1.52 -5.34 -6.79
N GLU A 76 1.39 -5.53 -8.11
CA GLU A 76 1.35 -6.85 -8.74
C GLU A 76 2.60 -7.67 -8.40
N ASP A 77 3.77 -7.08 -8.54
CA ASP A 77 5.06 -7.72 -8.22
C ASP A 77 5.19 -8.02 -6.71
N VAL A 78 4.79 -7.08 -5.84
CA VAL A 78 4.82 -7.28 -4.38
C VAL A 78 3.80 -8.31 -3.92
N MET A 79 2.62 -8.36 -4.51
CA MET A 79 1.62 -9.38 -4.21
C MET A 79 2.05 -10.77 -4.67
N GLY A 80 2.87 -10.87 -5.72
CA GLY A 80 3.55 -12.11 -6.10
C GLY A 80 4.48 -12.64 -4.99
N LEU A 81 5.18 -11.73 -4.27
CA LEU A 81 5.97 -12.12 -3.08
C LEU A 81 5.06 -12.60 -1.94
N ALA A 82 3.88 -11.97 -1.78
CA ALA A 82 2.91 -12.39 -0.79
C ALA A 82 2.39 -13.80 -1.07
N LEU A 83 2.00 -14.09 -2.31
CA LEU A 83 1.61 -15.45 -2.73
C LEU A 83 2.69 -16.47 -2.40
N ALA A 84 3.93 -16.22 -2.83
CA ALA A 84 5.06 -17.11 -2.54
C ALA A 84 5.31 -17.28 -1.03
N ALA A 85 5.01 -16.27 -0.21
CA ALA A 85 5.13 -16.38 1.24
C ALA A 85 4.11 -17.35 1.84
N PHE A 86 2.90 -17.43 1.25
CA PHE A 86 1.83 -18.33 1.69
C PHE A 86 1.93 -19.76 1.14
N GLU A 87 2.86 -20.05 0.22
CA GLU A 87 3.12 -21.40 -0.30
C GLU A 87 3.91 -22.29 0.67
N ILE A 88 3.79 -22.02 1.96
CA ILE A 88 4.48 -22.77 3.01
C ILE A 88 3.51 -23.73 3.67
N HIS A 89 3.91 -25.00 3.77
CA HIS A 89 3.13 -26.05 4.40
C HIS A 89 3.95 -26.81 5.44
N GLY A 90 3.28 -27.49 6.36
CA GLY A 90 3.85 -28.39 7.34
C GLY A 90 4.40 -27.69 8.62
N PRO A 91 5.11 -28.46 9.49
CA PRO A 91 5.52 -27.99 10.81
C PRO A 91 6.29 -26.67 10.75
N GLY A 92 5.98 -25.75 11.67
CA GLY A 92 6.64 -24.43 11.75
C GLY A 92 6.25 -23.45 10.64
N GLN A 93 5.14 -23.69 9.94
CA GLN A 93 4.65 -22.80 8.87
C GLN A 93 4.48 -21.36 9.34
N HIS A 94 3.93 -21.11 10.54
CA HIS A 94 3.73 -19.76 11.11
C HIS A 94 5.06 -18.98 11.21
N GLY A 95 6.08 -19.56 11.79
CA GLY A 95 7.41 -18.93 11.92
C GLY A 95 8.05 -18.64 10.55
N ARG A 96 7.86 -19.54 9.57
CA ARG A 96 8.37 -19.34 8.20
C ARG A 96 7.59 -18.25 7.48
N LEU A 97 6.25 -18.22 7.60
CA LEU A 97 5.39 -17.18 7.04
C LEU A 97 5.80 -15.81 7.59
N ARG A 98 5.85 -15.66 8.91
CA ARG A 98 6.31 -14.44 9.57
C ARG A 98 7.65 -13.95 9.04
N ARG A 99 8.64 -14.85 8.90
CA ARG A 99 9.97 -14.50 8.37
C ARG A 99 9.92 -14.04 6.90
N ARG A 100 9.08 -14.66 6.08
CA ARG A 100 8.91 -14.27 4.67
C ARG A 100 8.19 -12.94 4.50
N LEU A 101 7.17 -12.66 5.33
CA LEU A 101 6.40 -11.43 5.28
C LEU A 101 7.15 -10.23 5.89
N ARG A 102 8.20 -10.44 6.68
CA ARG A 102 8.98 -9.33 7.26
C ARG A 102 9.63 -8.47 6.20
N GLN A 103 9.58 -7.17 6.45
CA GLN A 103 10.31 -6.17 5.68
C GLN A 103 11.83 -6.40 5.83
N LYS A 104 12.57 -6.33 4.73
CA LYS A 104 14.03 -6.59 4.67
C LYS A 104 14.84 -5.34 4.35
N GLY A 105 14.20 -4.21 4.19
CA GLY A 105 14.84 -2.92 3.93
C GLY A 105 13.91 -1.78 4.31
N PRO A 106 14.44 -0.56 4.49
CA PRO A 106 13.65 0.61 4.79
C PRO A 106 12.78 1.03 3.60
N CYS A 107 11.76 1.86 3.87
CA CYS A 107 11.06 2.56 2.82
C CYS A 107 12.04 3.48 2.07
N LEU A 108 12.05 3.40 0.74
CA LEU A 108 12.95 4.16 -0.13
C LEU A 108 12.94 5.67 0.18
N MET A 109 11.75 6.26 0.33
CA MET A 109 11.62 7.69 0.63
C MET A 109 12.14 8.04 2.02
N CYS A 110 11.84 7.19 3.03
CA CYS A 110 12.34 7.41 4.39
C CYS A 110 13.87 7.32 4.45
N GLU A 111 14.46 6.37 3.72
CA GLU A 111 15.92 6.18 3.64
C GLU A 111 16.60 7.40 3.00
N GLU A 112 15.95 8.03 2.03
CA GLU A 112 16.47 9.24 1.36
C GLU A 112 16.08 10.55 2.07
N GLY A 113 15.50 10.46 3.27
CA GLY A 113 15.20 11.63 4.11
C GLY A 113 13.92 12.38 3.76
N TYR A 114 13.08 11.82 2.88
CA TYR A 114 11.79 12.43 2.57
C TYR A 114 10.76 12.11 3.64
N GLY A 115 10.13 13.14 4.21
CA GLY A 115 9.14 13.05 5.25
C GLY A 115 8.32 14.33 5.39
N ARG A 116 7.57 14.44 6.50
CA ARG A 116 6.57 15.50 6.73
C ARG A 116 7.10 16.93 6.60
N GLU A 117 8.37 17.15 6.90
CA GLU A 117 9.01 18.49 6.92
C GLU A 117 10.00 18.67 5.78
N SER A 118 10.14 17.69 4.87
CA SER A 118 11.10 17.77 3.81
C SER A 118 10.76 18.88 2.81
N LYS A 119 11.79 19.66 2.45
CA LYS A 119 11.67 20.74 1.47
C LYS A 119 11.79 20.17 0.04
N GLY A 120 11.08 20.78 -0.89
CA GLY A 120 11.11 20.39 -2.30
C GLY A 120 11.37 21.60 -3.20
N PHE A 121 12.02 21.34 -4.33
CA PHE A 121 12.39 22.37 -5.32
C PHE A 121 11.43 22.39 -6.53
N VAL A 122 10.16 22.03 -6.31
CA VAL A 122 9.13 22.06 -7.34
C VAL A 122 8.26 23.30 -7.23
N LYS A 123 7.67 23.71 -8.35
CA LYS A 123 6.77 24.89 -8.40
C LYS A 123 5.56 24.68 -7.47
N LYS A 124 5.05 25.77 -6.88
CA LYS A 124 3.85 25.73 -6.01
C LYS A 124 2.66 25.01 -6.65
N LYS A 125 2.44 25.18 -7.95
CA LYS A 125 1.38 24.49 -8.71
C LYS A 125 1.51 22.95 -8.63
N ILE A 126 2.74 22.41 -8.71
CA ILE A 126 3.00 20.98 -8.59
C ILE A 126 2.68 20.51 -7.17
N VAL A 127 3.07 21.30 -6.16
CA VAL A 127 2.74 20.98 -4.76
C VAL A 127 1.22 20.94 -4.54
N GLN A 128 0.50 21.93 -5.04
CA GLN A 128 -0.96 21.96 -4.93
C GLN A 128 -1.62 20.77 -5.62
N GLN A 129 -1.22 20.46 -6.85
CA GLN A 129 -1.74 19.32 -7.60
C GLN A 129 -1.41 17.99 -6.90
N GLY A 130 -0.18 17.80 -6.39
CA GLY A 130 0.21 16.58 -5.68
C GLY A 130 -0.48 16.39 -4.30
N ARG A 131 -1.25 17.39 -3.83
CA ARG A 131 -2.10 17.32 -2.63
C ARG A 131 -3.57 17.09 -2.96
N ASP A 132 -3.92 17.09 -4.22
CA ASP A 132 -5.31 16.89 -4.66
C ASP A 132 -5.72 15.43 -4.46
N LEU A 133 -6.69 15.22 -3.58
CA LEU A 133 -7.23 13.91 -3.24
C LEU A 133 -8.40 13.49 -4.13
N SER A 134 -8.92 14.38 -4.97
CA SER A 134 -10.21 14.19 -5.67
C SER A 134 -10.25 12.92 -6.51
N GLU A 135 -9.20 12.66 -7.30
CA GLU A 135 -9.13 11.47 -8.16
C GLU A 135 -9.04 10.17 -7.33
N LEU A 136 -8.21 10.15 -6.29
CA LEU A 136 -8.09 8.98 -5.41
C LEU A 136 -9.40 8.73 -4.64
N LEU A 137 -10.03 9.78 -4.12
CA LEU A 137 -11.31 9.66 -3.41
C LEU A 137 -12.44 9.21 -4.35
N GLY A 138 -12.47 9.71 -5.58
CA GLY A 138 -13.41 9.26 -6.61
C GLY A 138 -13.26 7.77 -6.91
N LEU A 139 -12.02 7.31 -7.09
CA LEU A 139 -11.69 5.91 -7.27
C LEU A 139 -12.12 5.07 -6.07
N ALA A 140 -11.75 5.51 -4.87
CA ALA A 140 -12.02 4.80 -3.63
C ALA A 140 -13.53 4.64 -3.37
N ARG A 141 -14.32 5.70 -3.53
CA ARG A 141 -15.79 5.66 -3.32
C ARG A 141 -16.48 4.75 -4.32
N ARG A 142 -16.11 4.81 -5.60
CA ARG A 142 -16.70 3.96 -6.63
C ARG A 142 -16.42 2.48 -6.37
N THR A 143 -15.25 2.14 -5.86
CA THR A 143 -14.82 0.75 -5.65
C THR A 143 -14.96 0.27 -4.20
N GLU A 144 -15.59 1.05 -3.34
CA GLU A 144 -15.75 0.78 -1.90
C GLU A 144 -16.35 -0.59 -1.57
N PRO A 145 -17.40 -1.09 -2.24
CA PRO A 145 -18.00 -2.38 -1.92
C PRO A 145 -17.02 -3.57 -2.02
N TYR A 146 -15.94 -3.38 -2.77
CA TYR A 146 -14.92 -4.41 -3.01
C TYR A 146 -13.74 -4.30 -2.04
N TRP A 147 -13.07 -3.12 -1.96
CA TRP A 147 -11.90 -2.99 -1.10
C TRP A 147 -12.23 -3.03 0.39
N ARG A 148 -13.43 -2.62 0.79
CA ARG A 148 -13.85 -2.64 2.19
C ARG A 148 -13.78 -4.04 2.82
N LYS A 149 -14.00 -5.08 2.02
CA LYS A 149 -13.90 -6.49 2.44
C LYS A 149 -12.47 -6.91 2.82
N ALA A 150 -11.45 -6.18 2.37
CA ALA A 150 -10.04 -6.46 2.63
C ALA A 150 -9.47 -5.61 3.79
N VAL A 151 -10.24 -4.69 4.36
CA VAL A 151 -9.78 -3.80 5.42
C VAL A 151 -9.38 -4.59 6.66
N CYS A 152 -8.20 -4.28 7.18
CA CYS A 152 -7.68 -4.86 8.42
C CYS A 152 -8.48 -4.40 9.63
N GLY A 153 -8.99 -5.34 10.43
CA GLY A 153 -9.75 -5.02 11.65
C GLY A 153 -8.95 -4.18 12.63
N THR A 154 -7.69 -4.50 12.86
CA THR A 154 -6.82 -3.74 13.77
C THR A 154 -6.58 -2.30 13.28
N CYS A 155 -6.36 -2.10 11.97
CA CYS A 155 -6.21 -0.75 11.41
C CYS A 155 -7.50 0.08 11.53
N ALA A 156 -8.66 -0.57 11.40
CA ALA A 156 -9.97 0.07 11.46
C ALA A 156 -10.56 0.16 12.87
N GLY A 157 -9.91 -0.43 13.88
CA GLY A 157 -10.46 -0.52 15.24
C GLY A 157 -11.74 -1.35 15.32
N THR A 158 -11.88 -2.39 14.49
CA THR A 158 -13.07 -3.25 14.43
C THR A 158 -12.76 -4.69 14.84
N VAL A 159 -13.81 -5.46 15.10
CA VAL A 159 -13.72 -6.89 15.46
C VAL A 159 -13.39 -7.82 14.28
N SER A 160 -13.18 -7.28 13.08
CA SER A 160 -12.84 -8.08 11.91
C SER A 160 -11.54 -8.87 12.13
N THR A 161 -11.54 -10.15 11.74
CA THR A 161 -10.35 -11.01 11.76
C THR A 161 -9.40 -10.76 10.59
N ARG A 162 -9.77 -9.91 9.63
CA ARG A 162 -8.88 -9.52 8.52
C ARG A 162 -7.66 -8.78 9.06
N ARG A 163 -6.47 -9.16 8.55
CA ARG A 163 -5.19 -8.52 8.91
C ARG A 163 -4.46 -8.04 7.68
N CYS A 164 -3.90 -6.83 7.76
CA CYS A 164 -2.85 -6.42 6.84
C CYS A 164 -1.54 -7.18 7.16
N ARG A 165 -0.58 -7.10 6.27
CA ARG A 165 0.70 -7.81 6.42
C ARG A 165 1.39 -7.55 7.78
N GLN A 166 1.39 -6.31 8.26
CA GLN A 166 2.04 -5.95 9.52
C GLN A 166 1.31 -6.57 10.72
N HIS A 167 0.00 -6.41 10.82
CA HIS A 167 -0.78 -6.97 11.92
C HIS A 167 -0.82 -8.51 11.87
N LEU A 168 -0.76 -9.11 10.67
CA LEU A 168 -0.59 -10.55 10.56
C LEU A 168 0.76 -11.02 11.15
N ILE A 169 1.85 -10.30 10.90
CA ILE A 169 3.16 -10.59 11.49
C ILE A 169 3.13 -10.45 13.02
N GLU A 170 2.43 -9.45 13.53
CA GLU A 170 2.27 -9.21 14.97
C GLU A 170 1.46 -10.32 15.62
N ASP A 171 0.29 -10.67 15.10
CA ASP A 171 -0.55 -11.76 15.60
C ASP A 171 0.21 -13.10 15.58
N GLU A 172 0.92 -13.42 14.51
CA GLU A 172 1.79 -14.59 14.41
C GLU A 172 2.94 -14.58 15.45
N SER A 173 3.44 -13.40 15.83
CA SER A 173 4.48 -13.26 16.83
C SER A 173 3.99 -13.49 18.26
N LEU A 174 2.71 -13.25 18.51
CA LEU A 174 2.03 -13.41 19.79
C LEU A 174 1.39 -14.80 19.95
N GLY A 175 1.48 -15.66 18.94
CA GLY A 175 0.80 -16.95 18.91
C GLY A 175 -0.72 -16.84 18.76
N LEU A 176 -1.21 -15.68 18.36
CA LEU A 176 -2.61 -15.39 18.10
C LEU A 176 -2.97 -15.66 16.62
N GLY A 177 -2.07 -16.32 15.88
CA GLY A 177 -2.20 -16.55 14.45
C GLY A 177 -3.50 -17.27 14.11
N ASP A 178 -4.39 -16.53 13.45
CA ASP A 178 -5.64 -17.00 12.89
C ASP A 178 -5.40 -17.92 11.68
N ASP A 179 -6.49 -18.38 11.10
CA ASP A 179 -6.47 -19.24 9.93
C ASP A 179 -5.64 -18.66 8.76
N ILE A 180 -4.41 -19.16 8.62
CA ILE A 180 -3.51 -18.83 7.49
C ILE A 180 -4.23 -19.07 6.16
N SER A 181 -5.17 -20.01 6.08
CA SER A 181 -5.89 -20.33 4.85
C SER A 181 -6.79 -19.17 4.40
N ALA A 182 -7.45 -18.51 5.35
CA ALA A 182 -8.28 -17.33 5.06
C ALA A 182 -7.43 -16.16 4.54
N HIS A 183 -6.24 -15.94 5.11
CA HIS A 183 -5.31 -14.92 4.63
C HIS A 183 -4.71 -15.27 3.25
N ARG A 184 -4.38 -16.54 3.03
CA ARG A 184 -3.96 -17.04 1.71
C ARG A 184 -5.04 -16.79 0.67
N SER A 185 -6.28 -17.15 0.96
CA SER A 185 -7.42 -16.94 0.05
C SER A 185 -7.61 -15.46 -0.30
N LEU A 186 -7.51 -14.57 0.70
CA LEU A 186 -7.56 -13.13 0.48
C LEU A 186 -6.44 -12.66 -0.46
N VAL A 187 -5.19 -13.03 -0.17
CA VAL A 187 -4.02 -12.62 -0.99
C VAL A 187 -4.14 -13.17 -2.41
N THR A 188 -4.61 -14.40 -2.58
CA THR A 188 -4.84 -15.00 -3.90
C THR A 188 -5.91 -14.24 -4.68
N CYS A 189 -7.04 -13.90 -4.04
CA CYS A 189 -8.11 -13.11 -4.65
C CYS A 189 -7.59 -11.73 -5.09
N LEU A 190 -6.92 -11.00 -4.18
CA LEU A 190 -6.36 -9.68 -4.48
C LEU A 190 -5.34 -9.73 -5.62
N SER A 191 -4.44 -10.72 -5.63
CA SER A 191 -3.45 -10.88 -6.69
C SER A 191 -4.10 -11.16 -8.04
N THR A 192 -5.14 -12.00 -8.08
CA THR A 192 -5.85 -12.34 -9.31
C THR A 192 -6.48 -11.11 -9.95
N HIS A 193 -7.20 -10.30 -9.17
CA HIS A 193 -7.82 -9.07 -9.66
C HIS A 193 -6.79 -8.00 -10.01
N LEU A 194 -5.73 -7.88 -9.22
CA LEU A 194 -4.67 -6.89 -9.48
C LEU A 194 -3.91 -7.18 -10.79
N VAL A 195 -3.66 -8.45 -11.11
CA VAL A 195 -3.09 -8.85 -12.42
C VAL A 195 -3.99 -8.41 -13.57
N LYS A 196 -5.31 -8.61 -13.46
CA LYS A 196 -6.26 -8.15 -14.46
C LYS A 196 -6.24 -6.62 -14.59
N TYR A 197 -6.21 -5.91 -13.46
CA TYR A 197 -6.11 -4.45 -13.46
C TYR A 197 -4.81 -3.97 -14.10
N ALA A 198 -3.66 -4.52 -13.73
CA ALA A 198 -2.38 -4.16 -14.33
C ALA A 198 -2.34 -4.45 -15.85
N ARG A 199 -2.94 -5.56 -16.29
CA ARG A 199 -3.07 -5.90 -17.71
C ARG A 199 -3.96 -4.94 -18.49
N SER A 200 -4.97 -4.36 -17.87
CA SER A 200 -5.90 -3.43 -18.53
C SER A 200 -5.24 -2.16 -19.08
N PHE A 201 -4.02 -1.87 -18.65
CA PHE A 201 -3.23 -0.77 -19.20
C PHE A 201 -2.53 -1.11 -20.53
N GLN A 202 -2.49 -2.38 -20.92
CA GLN A 202 -1.98 -2.81 -22.22
C GLN A 202 -3.05 -2.58 -23.29
N PHE A 203 -2.62 -2.20 -24.49
CA PHE A 203 -3.53 -1.81 -25.57
C PHE A 203 -4.64 -2.83 -25.84
N GLN A 204 -4.28 -4.11 -25.90
CA GLN A 204 -5.22 -5.22 -26.19
C GLN A 204 -6.23 -5.52 -25.08
N PHE A 205 -6.00 -5.03 -23.87
CA PHE A 205 -6.87 -5.24 -22.70
C PHE A 205 -7.47 -3.94 -22.17
N LYS A 206 -7.31 -2.84 -22.91
CA LYS A 206 -7.80 -1.53 -22.48
C LYS A 206 -9.32 -1.55 -22.26
N GLY A 207 -9.74 -1.16 -21.04
CA GLY A 207 -11.16 -1.14 -20.65
C GLY A 207 -11.73 -2.49 -20.23
N SER A 208 -10.92 -3.55 -20.11
CA SER A 208 -11.38 -4.88 -19.67
C SER A 208 -11.52 -5.01 -18.16
N GLN A 209 -10.99 -4.06 -17.39
CA GLN A 209 -11.03 -4.11 -15.93
C GLN A 209 -12.44 -3.85 -15.37
N THR A 210 -12.78 -4.60 -14.33
CA THR A 210 -13.97 -4.37 -13.53
C THR A 210 -13.67 -3.40 -12.37
N GLU A 211 -14.70 -2.97 -11.66
CA GLU A 211 -14.52 -2.19 -10.42
C GLU A 211 -13.81 -3.01 -9.34
N GLU A 212 -14.05 -4.32 -9.28
CA GLU A 212 -13.36 -5.23 -8.38
C GLU A 212 -11.87 -5.34 -8.72
N ASP A 213 -11.52 -5.45 -10.00
CA ASP A 213 -10.13 -5.44 -10.45
C ASP A 213 -9.43 -4.12 -10.05
N THR A 214 -10.12 -3.00 -10.21
CA THR A 214 -9.63 -1.68 -9.83
C THR A 214 -9.47 -1.55 -8.31
N ALA A 215 -10.44 -2.05 -7.52
CA ALA A 215 -10.39 -2.08 -6.06
C ALA A 215 -9.22 -2.91 -5.52
N ALA A 216 -8.77 -3.92 -6.27
CA ALA A 216 -7.66 -4.76 -5.87
C ALA A 216 -6.35 -3.99 -5.68
N LEU A 217 -6.16 -2.87 -6.41
CA LEU A 217 -5.01 -2.00 -6.16
C LEU A 217 -5.08 -1.35 -4.78
N ILE A 218 -6.22 -0.75 -4.41
CA ILE A 218 -6.42 -0.16 -3.08
C ILE A 218 -6.21 -1.23 -2.00
N SER A 219 -6.76 -2.41 -2.22
CA SER A 219 -6.66 -3.54 -1.31
C SER A 219 -5.22 -4.04 -1.15
N ALA A 220 -4.46 -4.12 -2.23
CA ALA A 220 -3.06 -4.53 -2.20
C ALA A 220 -2.19 -3.50 -1.46
N VAL A 221 -2.38 -2.21 -1.72
CA VAL A 221 -1.68 -1.13 -1.00
C VAL A 221 -1.99 -1.21 0.49
N GLY A 222 -3.27 -1.29 0.87
CA GLY A 222 -3.70 -1.39 2.27
C GLY A 222 -3.20 -2.67 2.95
N TRP A 223 -3.21 -3.80 2.26
CA TRP A 223 -2.68 -5.05 2.80
C TRP A 223 -1.16 -5.00 3.01
N CYS A 224 -0.39 -4.46 2.06
CA CYS A 224 1.07 -4.39 2.13
C CYS A 224 1.56 -3.36 3.16
N SER A 225 0.93 -2.19 3.21
CA SER A 225 1.48 -0.99 3.86
C SER A 225 0.70 -0.52 5.09
N GLY A 226 -0.57 -0.89 5.23
CA GLY A 226 -1.46 -0.45 6.29
C GLY A 226 -2.66 0.35 5.78
N TRP A 227 -3.73 0.39 6.58
CA TRP A 227 -5.01 1.00 6.23
C TRP A 227 -5.34 2.28 7.00
N GLY A 228 -4.66 2.52 8.14
CA GLY A 228 -5.04 3.60 9.05
C GLY A 228 -5.06 4.97 8.38
N LEU A 229 -4.03 5.28 7.60
CA LEU A 229 -3.96 6.55 6.88
C LEU A 229 -5.02 6.67 5.79
N PHE A 230 -5.28 5.60 5.04
CA PHE A 230 -6.31 5.62 4.00
C PHE A 230 -7.72 5.82 4.58
N LEU A 231 -8.03 5.12 5.65
CA LEU A 231 -9.31 5.31 6.36
C LEU A 231 -9.45 6.74 6.91
N SER A 232 -8.34 7.33 7.38
CA SER A 232 -8.32 8.75 7.76
C SER A 232 -8.60 9.68 6.59
N ILE A 233 -8.02 9.41 5.41
CA ILE A 233 -8.30 10.17 4.18
C ILE A 233 -9.77 10.05 3.77
N MET A 234 -10.38 8.88 3.97
CA MET A 234 -11.80 8.63 3.70
C MET A 234 -12.74 9.28 4.74
N GLY A 235 -12.22 9.83 5.82
CA GLY A 235 -13.01 10.43 6.92
C GLY A 235 -13.57 9.40 7.90
N GLU A 236 -13.02 8.18 7.95
CA GLU A 236 -13.54 7.06 8.73
C GLU A 236 -12.77 6.78 10.03
N THR A 237 -11.82 7.60 10.41
CA THR A 237 -11.14 7.43 11.69
C THR A 237 -12.03 7.87 12.84
N ASN A 238 -12.60 6.91 13.55
CA ASN A 238 -12.93 7.10 14.95
C ASN A 238 -11.58 7.24 15.70
N ILE A 239 -11.17 8.47 15.96
CA ILE A 239 -10.09 8.77 16.91
C ILE A 239 -10.69 8.44 18.28
N VAL A 240 -10.40 7.24 18.81
CA VAL A 240 -10.55 6.92 20.22
C VAL A 240 -9.28 7.34 20.95
#